data_0f4b62965887d3169baa50f65c6258de
#
_entry.id   0f4b62965887d3169baa50f65c6258de
#
_cell.length_a   1.000
_cell.length_b   1.000
_cell.length_c   1.000
_cell.angle_alpha   90.00
_cell.angle_beta   90.00
_cell.angle_gamma   90.00
#
_symmetry.space_group_name_H-M   'P 1'
#
loop_
_entity.id
_entity.type
_entity.pdbx_description
1 polymer ?
#
loop_
_entity_poly.entity_id
_entity_poly.type
_entity_poly.pdbx_seq_one_letter_code
_entity_poly.pdbx_strand_id
1 'polypeptide(L)'
;MPTAIEIETARLRLRQWRDSDRAPFAAMNADADVMEFFASLQSREASDASIDAWQSHFADRGWSNWAVEVLSSGVFIGFVGLSVPRRILPFSPCVEVGWRLARPYWGQGYATEGARAALRVGFQQLELAEIVSFTSVLNSRSRAVMERIGMRNAHEDFEYPSFPENHPLRPHCLYRITRAQWSDQ
;
A
#
# COMPACT_ATOMS: atom_id res chain seq x y z
N MET A 1 3.49 -16.64 18.54
CA MET A 1 3.17 -15.89 17.32
C MET A 1 2.92 -14.45 17.73
N PRO A 2 3.38 -13.45 16.98
CA PRO A 2 3.06 -12.06 17.29
C PRO A 2 1.56 -11.81 17.14
N THR A 3 1.02 -10.93 17.98
CA THR A 3 -0.37 -10.50 17.86
C THR A 3 -0.50 -9.65 16.59
N ALA A 4 -1.48 -9.96 15.76
CA ALA A 4 -1.73 -9.15 14.57
C ALA A 4 -2.21 -7.76 14.96
N ILE A 5 -1.55 -6.75 14.39
CA ILE A 5 -1.90 -5.34 14.60
C ILE A 5 -3.14 -5.01 13.77
N GLU A 6 -4.14 -4.43 14.40
CA GLU A 6 -5.28 -3.80 13.72
C GLU A 6 -5.39 -2.34 14.15
N ILE A 7 -5.94 -1.49 13.29
CA ILE A 7 -5.93 -0.04 13.47
C ILE A 7 -7.34 0.50 13.22
N GLU A 8 -7.82 1.36 14.10
CA GLU A 8 -8.98 2.21 13.82
C GLU A 8 -8.55 3.67 13.68
N THR A 9 -9.15 4.34 12.72
CA THR A 9 -9.01 5.77 12.46
C THR A 9 -10.37 6.45 12.63
N ALA A 10 -10.50 7.70 12.26
CA ALA A 10 -11.79 8.40 12.33
C ALA A 10 -12.87 7.75 11.45
N ARG A 11 -12.51 7.18 10.31
CA ARG A 11 -13.46 6.65 9.33
C ARG A 11 -13.18 5.20 8.89
N LEU A 12 -12.00 4.65 9.19
CA LEU A 12 -11.54 3.38 8.65
C LEU A 12 -11.16 2.41 9.76
N ARG A 13 -11.37 1.13 9.47
CA ARG A 13 -10.73 0.01 10.17
C ARG A 13 -9.76 -0.67 9.20
N LEU A 14 -8.50 -0.73 9.57
CA LEU A 14 -7.46 -1.51 8.91
C LEU A 14 -7.30 -2.80 9.70
N ARG A 15 -7.72 -3.92 9.11
CA ARG A 15 -7.87 -5.21 9.77
C ARG A 15 -7.25 -6.35 8.99
N GLN A 16 -7.20 -7.51 9.61
CA GLN A 16 -6.85 -8.73 8.91
C GLN A 16 -7.88 -9.06 7.82
N TRP A 17 -7.43 -9.81 6.83
CA TRP A 17 -8.25 -10.25 5.70
C TRP A 17 -9.26 -11.31 6.13
N ARG A 18 -10.44 -11.27 5.52
CA ARG A 18 -11.53 -12.26 5.66
C ARG A 18 -11.81 -12.91 4.31
N ASP A 19 -12.38 -14.11 4.32
CA ASP A 19 -12.76 -14.76 3.06
C ASP A 19 -13.77 -13.93 2.25
N SER A 20 -14.63 -13.18 2.92
CA SER A 20 -15.59 -12.27 2.28
C SER A 20 -14.92 -11.13 1.48
N ASP A 21 -13.66 -10.82 1.74
CA ASP A 21 -12.92 -9.75 1.03
C ASP A 21 -12.38 -10.23 -0.33
N ARG A 22 -12.26 -11.54 -0.54
CA ARG A 22 -11.64 -12.13 -1.74
C ARG A 22 -12.37 -11.75 -3.03
N ALA A 23 -13.70 -11.86 -3.05
CA ALA A 23 -14.47 -11.53 -4.24
C ALA A 23 -14.41 -10.03 -4.59
N PRO A 24 -14.67 -9.07 -3.68
CA PRO A 24 -14.55 -7.65 -3.99
C PRO A 24 -13.09 -7.24 -4.29
N PHE A 25 -12.08 -7.86 -3.67
CA PHE A 25 -10.68 -7.59 -3.99
C PHE A 25 -10.31 -8.05 -5.41
N ALA A 26 -10.75 -9.22 -5.83
CA ALA A 26 -10.53 -9.70 -7.19
C ALA A 26 -11.25 -8.81 -8.23
N ALA A 27 -12.49 -8.38 -7.95
CA ALA A 27 -13.20 -7.44 -8.80
C ALA A 27 -12.45 -6.11 -8.95
N MET A 28 -11.91 -5.57 -7.85
CA MET A 28 -11.08 -4.37 -7.85
C MET A 28 -9.80 -4.54 -8.69
N ASN A 29 -9.14 -5.69 -8.61
CA ASN A 29 -7.91 -5.99 -9.34
C ASN A 29 -8.16 -6.32 -10.83
N ALA A 30 -9.39 -6.55 -11.24
CA ALA A 30 -9.84 -6.68 -12.62
C ALA A 30 -10.34 -5.35 -13.23
N ASP A 31 -10.44 -4.30 -12.43
CA ASP A 31 -10.86 -2.97 -12.87
C ASP A 31 -9.69 -2.24 -13.54
N ALA A 32 -9.84 -1.85 -14.80
CA ALA A 32 -8.81 -1.18 -15.60
C ALA A 32 -8.41 0.18 -15.02
N ASP A 33 -9.36 0.94 -14.45
CA ASP A 33 -9.07 2.23 -13.83
C ASP A 33 -8.21 2.06 -12.57
N VAL A 34 -8.50 1.04 -11.76
CA VAL A 34 -7.74 0.73 -10.55
C VAL A 34 -6.34 0.25 -10.90
N MET A 35 -6.21 -0.52 -11.97
CA MET A 35 -4.96 -1.14 -12.39
C MET A 35 -4.19 -0.35 -13.47
N GLU A 36 -4.61 0.90 -13.75
CA GLU A 36 -4.04 1.76 -14.80
C GLU A 36 -2.49 1.85 -14.76
N PHE A 37 -1.90 1.86 -13.57
CA PHE A 37 -0.45 1.98 -13.36
C PHE A 37 0.24 0.67 -13.00
N PHE A 38 -0.41 -0.46 -13.24
CA PHE A 38 0.14 -1.80 -13.02
C PHE A 38 0.42 -2.49 -14.36
N ALA A 39 1.31 -3.48 -14.35
CA ALA A 39 1.73 -4.17 -15.57
C ALA A 39 0.60 -4.96 -16.26
N SER A 40 -0.40 -5.39 -15.48
CA SER A 40 -1.57 -6.13 -15.97
C SER A 40 -2.70 -6.12 -14.96
N LEU A 41 -3.91 -6.42 -15.41
CA LEU A 41 -5.01 -6.82 -14.54
C LEU A 41 -4.64 -8.13 -13.83
N GLN A 42 -5.22 -8.37 -12.66
CA GLN A 42 -4.98 -9.62 -11.93
C GLN A 42 -6.16 -10.57 -12.07
N SER A 43 -5.86 -11.85 -12.26
CA SER A 43 -6.88 -12.90 -12.18
C SER A 43 -7.39 -13.06 -10.74
N ARG A 44 -8.46 -13.83 -10.58
CA ARG A 44 -8.99 -14.20 -9.27
C ARG A 44 -7.93 -14.94 -8.46
N GLU A 45 -7.23 -15.89 -9.05
CA GLU A 45 -6.20 -16.69 -8.41
C GLU A 45 -5.01 -15.84 -7.95
N ALA A 46 -4.57 -14.89 -8.77
CA ALA A 46 -3.49 -13.96 -8.42
C ALA A 46 -3.88 -13.03 -7.26
N SER A 47 -5.14 -12.59 -7.24
CA SER A 47 -5.69 -11.79 -6.15
C SER A 47 -5.77 -12.57 -4.86
N ASP A 48 -6.30 -13.80 -4.90
CA ASP A 48 -6.39 -14.69 -3.73
C ASP A 48 -5.00 -15.04 -3.19
N ALA A 49 -4.03 -15.34 -4.06
CA ALA A 49 -2.63 -15.59 -3.66
C ALA A 49 -1.98 -14.38 -2.96
N SER A 50 -2.37 -13.17 -3.33
CA SER A 50 -1.89 -11.97 -2.62
C SER A 50 -2.42 -11.91 -1.20
N ILE A 51 -3.71 -12.21 -1.00
CA ILE A 51 -4.33 -12.27 0.34
C ILE A 51 -3.66 -13.36 1.19
N ASP A 52 -3.48 -14.56 0.63
CA ASP A 52 -2.84 -15.68 1.35
C ASP A 52 -1.43 -15.31 1.83
N ALA A 53 -0.64 -14.64 0.97
CA ALA A 53 0.68 -14.17 1.34
C ALA A 53 0.64 -13.11 2.46
N TRP A 54 -0.32 -12.17 2.41
CA TRP A 54 -0.46 -11.16 3.46
C TRP A 54 -0.96 -11.74 4.78
N GLN A 55 -1.85 -12.72 4.75
CA GLN A 55 -2.26 -13.46 5.95
C GLN A 55 -1.08 -14.22 6.57
N SER A 56 -0.23 -14.87 5.75
CA SER A 56 1.01 -15.47 6.24
C SER A 56 1.93 -14.45 6.90
N HIS A 57 2.11 -13.27 6.31
CA HIS A 57 2.91 -12.20 6.91
C HIS A 57 2.33 -11.70 8.25
N PHE A 58 0.99 -11.64 8.41
CA PHE A 58 0.38 -11.33 9.71
C PHE A 58 0.69 -12.41 10.75
N ALA A 59 0.63 -13.68 10.36
CA ALA A 59 0.96 -14.79 11.26
C ALA A 59 2.44 -14.77 11.69
N ASP A 60 3.34 -14.42 10.77
CA ASP A 60 4.79 -14.47 11.00
C ASP A 60 5.32 -13.26 11.79
N ARG A 61 4.80 -12.04 11.51
CA ARG A 61 5.38 -10.79 12.03
C ARG A 61 4.36 -9.79 12.60
N GLY A 62 3.07 -10.10 12.55
CA GLY A 62 2.00 -9.27 13.14
C GLY A 62 1.53 -8.10 12.27
N TRP A 63 2.13 -7.85 11.11
CA TRP A 63 1.78 -6.75 10.21
C TRP A 63 1.97 -7.08 8.74
N SER A 64 1.17 -6.46 7.87
CA SER A 64 1.26 -6.57 6.41
C SER A 64 0.39 -5.49 5.74
N ASN A 65 -0.11 -5.75 4.53
CA ASN A 65 -1.17 -4.97 3.92
C ASN A 65 -2.51 -5.33 4.57
N TRP A 66 -3.12 -4.35 5.25
CA TRP A 66 -4.43 -4.50 5.89
C TRP A 66 -5.56 -4.37 4.90
N ALA A 67 -6.59 -5.18 5.07
CA ALA A 67 -7.89 -4.93 4.45
C ALA A 67 -8.51 -3.66 5.08
N VAL A 68 -9.01 -2.77 4.24
CA VAL A 68 -9.61 -1.50 4.67
C VAL A 68 -11.12 -1.59 4.59
N GLU A 69 -11.76 -1.28 5.72
CA GLU A 69 -13.21 -1.24 5.89
C GLU A 69 -13.64 0.15 6.33
N VAL A 70 -14.70 0.68 5.72
CA VAL A 70 -15.30 1.96 6.17
C VAL A 70 -16.15 1.70 7.40
N LEU A 71 -15.84 2.36 8.53
CA LEU A 71 -16.50 2.11 9.83
C LEU A 71 -18.02 2.32 9.79
N SER A 72 -18.49 3.35 9.09
CA SER A 72 -19.93 3.70 9.06
C SER A 72 -20.79 2.71 8.28
N SER A 73 -20.20 1.93 7.35
CA SER A 73 -20.94 1.02 6.48
C SER A 73 -20.52 -0.44 6.60
N GLY A 74 -19.35 -0.72 7.19
CA GLY A 74 -18.76 -2.05 7.22
C GLY A 74 -18.27 -2.55 5.85
N VAL A 75 -18.20 -1.67 4.85
CA VAL A 75 -17.86 -2.06 3.48
C VAL A 75 -16.34 -2.14 3.31
N PHE A 76 -15.85 -3.25 2.76
CA PHE A 76 -14.48 -3.41 2.30
C PHE A 76 -14.23 -2.50 1.07
N ILE A 77 -13.16 -1.74 1.08
CA ILE A 77 -12.84 -0.77 0.02
C ILE A 77 -11.47 -0.97 -0.63
N GLY A 78 -10.67 -1.92 -0.17
CA GLY A 78 -9.33 -2.18 -0.70
C GLY A 78 -8.31 -2.46 0.39
N PHE A 79 -7.05 -2.11 0.16
CA PHE A 79 -5.99 -2.27 1.15
C PHE A 79 -5.13 -1.02 1.31
N VAL A 80 -4.56 -0.90 2.49
CA VAL A 80 -3.44 -0.01 2.82
C VAL A 80 -2.50 -0.79 3.74
N GLY A 81 -1.20 -0.64 3.60
CA GLY A 81 -0.33 -1.35 4.52
C GLY A 81 1.15 -1.09 4.40
N LEU A 82 1.88 -1.85 5.20
CA LEU A 82 3.34 -1.91 5.18
C LEU A 82 3.76 -3.26 4.62
N SER A 83 4.73 -3.26 3.72
CA SER A 83 5.27 -4.48 3.14
C SER A 83 6.77 -4.41 2.91
N VAL A 84 7.40 -5.58 2.87
CA VAL A 84 8.75 -5.72 2.33
C VAL A 84 8.60 -6.13 0.88
N PRO A 85 9.08 -5.34 -0.09
CA PRO A 85 8.99 -5.68 -1.50
C PRO A 85 9.58 -7.07 -1.78
N ARG A 86 8.86 -7.89 -2.56
CA ARG A 86 9.34 -9.24 -2.93
C ARG A 86 10.55 -9.21 -3.85
N ARG A 87 10.72 -8.12 -4.60
CA ARG A 87 11.83 -7.92 -5.52
C ARG A 87 12.93 -7.13 -4.83
N ILE A 88 14.16 -7.47 -5.13
CA ILE A 88 15.29 -6.61 -4.76
C ILE A 88 15.26 -5.39 -5.68
N LEU A 89 15.16 -4.22 -5.08
CA LEU A 89 15.14 -2.90 -5.73
C LEU A 89 16.45 -2.18 -5.40
N PRO A 90 16.83 -1.12 -6.14
CA PRO A 90 18.08 -0.40 -5.90
C PRO A 90 18.26 0.12 -4.46
N PHE A 91 17.15 0.33 -3.76
CA PHE A 91 17.10 0.83 -2.38
C PHE A 91 16.72 -0.25 -1.34
N SER A 92 16.77 -1.53 -1.70
CA SER A 92 16.55 -2.64 -0.76
C SER A 92 17.76 -2.82 0.19
N PRO A 93 17.57 -3.27 1.44
CA PRO A 93 16.28 -3.65 2.05
C PRO A 93 15.47 -2.44 2.49
N CYS A 94 14.15 -2.51 2.37
CA CYS A 94 13.26 -1.43 2.77
C CYS A 94 11.89 -1.95 3.22
N VAL A 95 11.13 -1.11 3.93
CA VAL A 95 9.70 -1.29 4.17
C VAL A 95 8.96 -0.24 3.37
N GLU A 96 7.99 -0.68 2.59
CA GLU A 96 7.14 0.15 1.74
C GLU A 96 5.80 0.38 2.41
N VAL A 97 5.29 1.62 2.33
CA VAL A 97 3.86 1.90 2.53
C VAL A 97 3.16 1.93 1.17
N GLY A 98 2.07 1.17 1.03
CA GLY A 98 1.32 1.07 -0.21
C GLY A 98 -0.19 1.06 0.01
N TRP A 99 -0.95 1.32 -1.05
CA TRP A 99 -2.41 1.33 -1.06
C TRP A 99 -2.98 0.98 -2.43
N ARG A 100 -4.18 0.41 -2.41
CA ARG A 100 -5.04 0.24 -3.57
C ARG A 100 -6.49 0.22 -3.10
N LEU A 101 -7.29 1.17 -3.56
CA LEU A 101 -8.70 1.30 -3.21
C LEU A 101 -9.57 1.15 -4.46
N ALA A 102 -10.76 0.59 -4.28
CA ALA A 102 -11.76 0.50 -5.33
C ALA A 102 -12.18 1.90 -5.81
N ARG A 103 -12.43 2.01 -7.11
CA ARG A 103 -12.69 3.29 -7.82
C ARG A 103 -13.73 4.20 -7.15
N PRO A 104 -14.89 3.69 -6.64
CA PRO A 104 -15.91 4.53 -5.99
C PRO A 104 -15.44 5.25 -4.72
N TYR A 105 -14.32 4.84 -4.13
CA TYR A 105 -13.81 5.39 -2.86
C TYR A 105 -12.63 6.35 -3.05
N TRP A 106 -12.29 6.69 -4.29
CA TRP A 106 -11.26 7.69 -4.58
C TRP A 106 -11.74 9.12 -4.31
N GLY A 107 -10.78 10.03 -4.12
CA GLY A 107 -11.07 11.46 -3.90
C GLY A 107 -11.63 11.80 -2.53
N GLN A 108 -11.88 10.82 -1.66
CA GLN A 108 -12.46 11.01 -0.33
C GLN A 108 -11.42 11.06 0.81
N GLY A 109 -10.14 10.97 0.49
CA GLY A 109 -9.05 11.04 1.46
C GLY A 109 -8.76 9.73 2.20
N TYR A 110 -9.43 8.63 1.88
CA TYR A 110 -9.25 7.34 2.56
C TYR A 110 -7.83 6.77 2.43
N ALA A 111 -7.20 6.86 1.25
CA ALA A 111 -5.81 6.42 1.08
C ALA A 111 -4.85 7.22 1.99
N THR A 112 -5.01 8.53 2.06
CA THR A 112 -4.21 9.41 2.94
C THR A 112 -4.40 9.07 4.41
N GLU A 113 -5.66 8.86 4.85
CA GLU A 113 -5.99 8.53 6.23
C GLU A 113 -5.39 7.17 6.64
N GLY A 114 -5.60 6.15 5.81
CA GLY A 114 -5.07 4.81 6.06
C GLY A 114 -3.53 4.78 6.03
N ALA A 115 -2.91 5.45 5.06
CA ALA A 115 -1.45 5.49 4.95
C ALA A 115 -0.80 6.22 6.14
N ARG A 116 -1.38 7.31 6.65
CA ARG A 116 -0.91 7.95 7.89
C ARG A 116 -0.99 7.01 9.08
N ALA A 117 -2.06 6.22 9.18
CA ALA A 117 -2.20 5.22 10.23
C ALA A 117 -1.15 4.10 10.11
N ALA A 118 -0.86 3.66 8.88
CA ALA A 118 0.20 2.68 8.63
C ALA A 118 1.60 3.24 8.98
N LEU A 119 1.91 4.50 8.62
CA LEU A 119 3.17 5.16 9.01
C LEU A 119 3.31 5.23 10.53
N ARG A 120 2.22 5.55 11.25
CA ARG A 120 2.24 5.58 12.72
C ARG A 120 2.62 4.21 13.32
N VAL A 121 2.05 3.13 12.80
CA VAL A 121 2.46 1.77 13.22
C VAL A 121 3.93 1.54 12.91
N GLY A 122 4.37 1.86 11.70
CA GLY A 122 5.76 1.68 11.28
C GLY A 122 6.76 2.40 12.19
N PHE A 123 6.48 3.64 12.55
CA PHE A 123 7.41 4.44 13.37
C PHE A 123 7.27 4.23 14.88
N GLN A 124 6.05 4.03 15.39
CA GLN A 124 5.82 3.94 16.86
C GLN A 124 5.85 2.52 17.39
N GLN A 125 5.39 1.53 16.62
CA GLN A 125 5.30 0.15 17.10
C GLN A 125 6.40 -0.74 16.53
N LEU A 126 6.74 -0.56 15.25
CA LEU A 126 7.79 -1.34 14.59
C LEU A 126 9.17 -0.68 14.67
N GLU A 127 9.23 0.54 15.18
CA GLU A 127 10.46 1.33 15.37
C GLU A 127 11.32 1.48 14.12
N LEU A 128 10.69 1.49 12.93
CA LEU A 128 11.40 1.65 11.67
C LEU A 128 12.10 3.01 11.61
N ALA A 129 13.29 3.05 11.04
CA ALA A 129 14.05 4.28 10.85
C ALA A 129 13.53 5.08 9.64
N GLU A 130 13.11 4.38 8.59
CA GLU A 130 12.63 4.95 7.34
C GLU A 130 11.53 4.05 6.74
N ILE A 131 10.60 4.68 6.02
CA ILE A 131 9.59 4.00 5.20
C ILE A 131 9.63 4.63 3.81
N VAL A 132 9.53 3.79 2.78
CA VAL A 132 9.51 4.22 1.37
C VAL A 132 8.14 4.02 0.75
N SER A 133 7.91 4.66 -0.38
CA SER A 133 6.82 4.36 -1.30
C SER A 133 7.28 4.67 -2.72
N PHE A 134 6.82 3.92 -3.70
CA PHE A 134 7.20 4.13 -5.09
C PHE A 134 6.04 3.82 -6.04
N THR A 135 6.06 4.47 -7.17
CA THR A 135 5.04 4.30 -8.22
C THR A 135 5.58 4.79 -9.56
N SER A 136 4.90 4.46 -10.66
CA SER A 136 5.22 5.07 -11.95
C SER A 136 5.22 6.60 -11.84
N VAL A 137 6.19 7.26 -12.47
CA VAL A 137 6.31 8.73 -12.51
C VAL A 137 5.03 9.41 -13.03
N LEU A 138 4.24 8.69 -13.81
CA LEU A 138 2.97 9.15 -14.38
C LEU A 138 1.80 9.08 -13.39
N ASN A 139 1.92 8.34 -12.29
CA ASN A 139 0.85 8.17 -11.31
C ASN A 139 0.75 9.37 -10.35
N SER A 140 0.24 10.49 -10.86
CA SER A 140 0.07 11.72 -10.09
C SER A 140 -0.83 11.55 -8.86
N ARG A 141 -1.83 10.65 -8.92
CA ARG A 141 -2.74 10.38 -7.80
C ARG A 141 -1.99 9.80 -6.58
N SER A 142 -1.18 8.77 -6.80
CA SER A 142 -0.39 8.17 -5.72
C SER A 142 0.69 9.12 -5.21
N ARG A 143 1.36 9.84 -6.10
CA ARG A 143 2.36 10.86 -5.71
C ARG A 143 1.74 11.94 -4.80
N ALA A 144 0.54 12.42 -5.13
CA ALA A 144 -0.17 13.38 -4.28
C ALA A 144 -0.53 12.81 -2.89
N VAL A 145 -0.80 11.50 -2.77
CA VAL A 145 -0.98 10.86 -1.45
C VAL A 145 0.35 10.81 -0.70
N MET A 146 1.44 10.39 -1.35
CA MET A 146 2.79 10.37 -0.74
C MET A 146 3.16 11.74 -0.15
N GLU A 147 2.93 12.81 -0.91
CA GLU A 147 3.20 14.18 -0.47
C GLU A 147 2.32 14.60 0.72
N ARG A 148 1.01 14.27 0.69
CA ARG A 148 0.07 14.60 1.79
C ARG A 148 0.38 13.86 3.09
N ILE A 149 1.01 12.71 3.04
CA ILE A 149 1.44 11.98 4.24
C ILE A 149 2.86 12.35 4.69
N GLY A 150 3.46 13.38 4.08
CA GLY A 150 4.74 13.96 4.47
C GLY A 150 5.97 13.30 3.86
N MET A 151 5.79 12.37 2.92
CA MET A 151 6.92 11.77 2.20
C MET A 151 7.53 12.78 1.22
N ARG A 152 8.82 12.67 0.98
CA ARG A 152 9.57 13.52 0.06
C ARG A 152 10.09 12.70 -1.11
N ASN A 153 9.99 13.26 -2.32
CA ASN A 153 10.62 12.67 -3.50
C ASN A 153 12.14 12.61 -3.27
N ALA A 154 12.72 11.42 -3.38
CA ALA A 154 14.15 11.19 -3.19
C ALA A 154 14.96 11.66 -4.40
N HIS A 155 14.33 11.93 -5.55
CA HIS A 155 14.98 12.18 -6.84
C HIS A 155 15.91 11.03 -7.29
N GLU A 156 15.52 9.81 -6.92
CA GLU A 156 16.19 8.56 -7.25
C GLU A 156 15.24 7.70 -8.11
N ASP A 157 14.89 8.21 -9.29
CA ASP A 157 14.01 7.48 -10.22
C ASP A 157 14.71 6.21 -10.70
N PHE A 158 13.93 5.14 -10.89
CA PHE A 158 14.46 3.82 -11.27
C PHE A 158 13.54 3.09 -12.25
N GLU A 159 14.11 2.12 -12.94
CA GLU A 159 13.39 1.27 -13.90
C GLU A 159 12.73 0.09 -13.17
N TYR A 160 11.39 0.08 -13.08
CA TYR A 160 10.69 -1.00 -12.39
C TYR A 160 10.61 -2.26 -13.26
N PRO A 161 11.20 -3.38 -12.82
CA PRO A 161 11.45 -4.55 -13.68
C PRO A 161 10.19 -5.34 -14.07
N SER A 162 9.00 -5.00 -13.55
CA SER A 162 7.74 -5.63 -13.96
C SER A 162 7.25 -5.19 -15.34
N PHE A 163 7.82 -4.11 -15.89
CA PHE A 163 7.45 -3.60 -17.20
C PHE A 163 8.54 -3.89 -18.23
N PRO A 164 8.17 -4.16 -19.50
CA PRO A 164 9.13 -4.31 -20.60
C PRO A 164 10.01 -3.05 -20.75
N GLU A 165 11.17 -3.22 -21.39
CA GLU A 165 11.99 -2.09 -21.81
C GLU A 165 11.18 -1.12 -22.68
N ASN A 166 11.40 0.17 -22.49
CA ASN A 166 10.68 1.26 -23.16
C ASN A 166 9.16 1.36 -22.87
N HIS A 167 8.63 0.63 -21.92
CA HIS A 167 7.24 0.79 -21.51
C HIS A 167 7.05 2.12 -20.76
N PRO A 168 6.03 2.96 -21.08
CA PRO A 168 5.87 4.30 -20.48
C PRO A 168 5.66 4.27 -18.95
N LEU A 169 5.18 3.17 -18.38
CA LEU A 169 5.02 3.01 -16.93
C LEU A 169 6.26 2.45 -16.23
N ARG A 170 7.32 2.08 -16.95
CA ARG A 170 8.52 1.49 -16.38
C ARG A 170 9.30 2.47 -15.48
N PRO A 171 9.46 3.77 -15.82
CA PRO A 171 10.09 4.72 -14.90
C PRO A 171 9.24 4.93 -13.64
N HIS A 172 9.83 4.68 -12.48
CA HIS A 172 9.23 4.86 -11.17
C HIS A 172 9.98 5.90 -10.36
N CYS A 173 9.24 6.69 -9.61
CA CYS A 173 9.78 7.63 -8.63
C CYS A 173 9.75 7.01 -7.23
N LEU A 174 10.77 7.34 -6.44
CA LEU A 174 10.93 6.92 -5.06
C LEU A 174 10.64 8.07 -4.11
N TYR A 175 9.78 7.82 -3.14
CA TYR A 175 9.50 8.74 -2.02
C TYR A 175 9.96 8.10 -0.71
N ARG A 176 10.47 8.93 0.20
CA ARG A 176 10.98 8.49 1.51
C ARG A 176 10.42 9.36 2.62
N ILE A 177 10.28 8.78 3.80
CA ILE A 177 10.07 9.50 5.05
C ILE A 177 10.84 8.80 6.17
N THR A 178 11.63 9.57 6.91
CA THR A 178 12.32 9.09 8.10
C THR A 178 11.48 9.30 9.35
N ARG A 179 11.79 8.57 10.43
CA ARG A 179 11.14 8.75 11.73
C ARG A 179 11.26 10.20 12.23
N ALA A 180 12.41 10.85 12.05
CA ALA A 180 12.60 12.25 12.44
C ALA A 180 11.65 13.18 11.68
N GLN A 181 11.59 13.05 10.35
CA GLN A 181 10.68 13.84 9.51
C GLN A 181 9.20 13.62 9.84
N TRP A 182 8.84 12.41 10.26
CA TRP A 182 7.47 12.10 10.67
C TRP A 182 7.13 12.69 12.04
N SER A 183 8.07 12.72 12.99
CA SER A 183 7.88 13.29 14.32
C SER A 183 7.74 14.82 14.32
N ASP A 184 8.20 15.47 13.26
CA ASP A 184 8.13 16.93 13.07
C ASP A 184 6.80 17.39 12.45
N GLN A 185 5.83 16.48 12.17
CA GLN A 185 4.51 16.77 11.60
C GLN A 185 3.44 16.82 12.69
#